data_a1e75a0621537f355ecca55d7bf6c408
#
_entry.id   a1e75a0621537f355ecca55d7bf6c408
#
_cell.length_a   1.000
_cell.length_b   1.000
_cell.length_c   1.000
_cell.angle_alpha   90.00
_cell.angle_beta   90.00
_cell.angle_gamma   90.00
#
_symmetry.space_group_name_H-M   'P 1'
#
loop_
_entity.id
_entity.type
_entity.pdbx_description
1 polymer ?
#
loop_
_entity_poly.entity_id
_entity_poly.type
_entity_poly.pdbx_seq_one_letter_code
_entity_poly.pdbx_strand_id
1 'polypeptide(L)'
;RRQRQMCIRDSFEAVGKHASGAMTDEELKEIESVACPSAGSCGGQFTANTMACVSETIGLALPGSAMTPAPYESRDKYAYESGKVVMSLIEKNLKPRDIVTKQSLINAAIVVSASGGSTNAGLHLPAIANEAGIEFNLEDVTKIFQSTPYIANLAPGGKYVAKDLYEVGGVPVLIKTLIDGGLIDGSCITVTGKTLAENVKDVELPKNQDVIYPITNPISKTGGV
;
A
#
# COMPACT_ATOMS: atom_id res chain seq x y z
N ARG A 1 -14.84 -19.33 -4.23
CA ARG A 1 -14.62 -18.40 -5.36
C ARG A 1 -15.57 -17.18 -5.37
N ARG A 2 -16.86 -17.31 -4.93
CA ARG A 2 -17.80 -16.17 -4.84
C ARG A 2 -17.44 -15.14 -3.76
N GLN A 3 -16.87 -15.53 -2.63
CA GLN A 3 -16.50 -14.64 -1.50
C GLN A 3 -15.35 -13.65 -1.80
N ARG A 4 -14.56 -13.87 -2.85
CA ARG A 4 -13.41 -13.00 -3.20
C ARG A 4 -13.76 -11.75 -3.98
N GLN A 5 -15.00 -11.62 -4.48
CA GLN A 5 -15.42 -10.52 -5.36
C GLN A 5 -16.27 -9.45 -4.67
N MET A 6 -16.65 -9.66 -3.41
CA MET A 6 -17.54 -8.74 -2.69
C MET A 6 -16.70 -7.73 -1.90
N CYS A 7 -16.40 -6.63 -2.52
CA CYS A 7 -15.79 -5.47 -1.91
C CYS A 7 -16.78 -4.27 -1.93
N ILE A 8 -16.37 -3.16 -1.33
CA ILE A 8 -17.13 -1.90 -1.32
C ILE A 8 -17.65 -1.53 -2.72
N ARG A 9 -16.90 -1.80 -3.78
CA ARG A 9 -17.32 -1.57 -5.17
C ARG A 9 -18.60 -2.33 -5.50
N ASP A 10 -18.66 -3.62 -5.18
CA ASP A 10 -19.85 -4.44 -5.47
C ASP A 10 -21.06 -3.94 -4.68
N SER A 11 -20.87 -3.45 -3.46
CA SER A 11 -21.92 -2.82 -2.66
C SER A 11 -22.43 -1.53 -3.31
N PHE A 12 -21.56 -0.65 -3.81
CA PHE A 12 -21.97 0.55 -4.53
C PHE A 12 -22.68 0.22 -5.85
N GLU A 13 -22.19 -0.77 -6.60
CA GLU A 13 -22.85 -1.24 -7.80
C GLU A 13 -24.23 -1.85 -7.50
N ALA A 14 -24.37 -2.57 -6.38
CA ALA A 14 -25.64 -3.11 -5.92
C ALA A 14 -26.66 -2.02 -5.59
N VAL A 15 -26.23 -0.96 -4.86
CA VAL A 15 -27.08 0.20 -4.57
C VAL A 15 -27.55 0.87 -5.87
N GLY A 16 -26.66 1.04 -6.85
CA GLY A 16 -27.00 1.61 -8.14
C GLY A 16 -28.01 0.75 -8.92
N LYS A 17 -27.82 -0.58 -8.92
CA LYS A 17 -28.76 -1.52 -9.55
C LYS A 17 -30.12 -1.53 -8.86
N HIS A 18 -30.13 -1.50 -7.54
CA HIS A 18 -31.35 -1.41 -6.75
C HIS A 18 -32.11 -0.10 -7.05
N ALA A 19 -31.43 1.04 -7.01
CA ALA A 19 -32.01 2.35 -7.30
C ALA A 19 -32.60 2.45 -8.73
N SER A 20 -32.04 1.70 -9.70
CA SER A 20 -32.55 1.62 -11.07
C SER A 20 -33.66 0.56 -11.29
N GLY A 21 -34.07 -0.16 -10.23
CA GLY A 21 -35.05 -1.24 -10.31
C GLY A 21 -34.51 -2.55 -10.92
N ALA A 22 -33.22 -2.67 -11.12
CA ALA A 22 -32.57 -3.87 -11.67
C ALA A 22 -32.15 -4.90 -10.59
N MET A 23 -32.49 -4.65 -9.33
CA MET A 23 -32.20 -5.52 -8.17
C MET A 23 -33.31 -5.37 -7.14
N THR A 24 -33.71 -6.48 -6.50
CA THR A 24 -34.74 -6.47 -5.44
C THR A 24 -34.14 -6.09 -4.08
N ASP A 25 -35.00 -5.80 -3.10
CA ASP A 25 -34.61 -5.54 -1.70
C ASP A 25 -33.92 -6.77 -1.08
N GLU A 26 -34.40 -7.97 -1.38
CA GLU A 26 -33.84 -9.23 -0.89
C GLU A 26 -32.43 -9.46 -1.44
N GLU A 27 -32.21 -9.23 -2.72
CA GLU A 27 -30.89 -9.37 -3.37
C GLU A 27 -29.90 -8.33 -2.81
N LEU A 28 -30.32 -7.09 -2.61
CA LEU A 28 -29.49 -6.06 -1.98
C LEU A 28 -29.11 -6.47 -0.56
N LYS A 29 -30.04 -6.94 0.24
CA LYS A 29 -29.81 -7.39 1.61
C LYS A 29 -28.86 -8.59 1.69
N GLU A 30 -28.95 -9.52 0.73
CA GLU A 30 -28.00 -10.63 0.61
C GLU A 30 -26.56 -10.11 0.39
N ILE A 31 -26.38 -9.16 -0.53
CA ILE A 31 -25.08 -8.53 -0.78
C ILE A 31 -24.55 -7.80 0.46
N GLU A 32 -25.39 -7.00 1.13
CA GLU A 32 -25.02 -6.31 2.38
C GLU A 32 -24.50 -7.28 3.44
N SER A 33 -25.13 -8.45 3.57
CA SER A 33 -24.77 -9.44 4.61
C SER A 33 -23.38 -10.07 4.40
N VAL A 34 -22.82 -10.02 3.18
CA VAL A 34 -21.58 -10.69 2.80
C VAL A 34 -20.50 -9.74 2.25
N ALA A 35 -20.83 -8.45 2.11
CA ALA A 35 -19.93 -7.44 1.53
C ALA A 35 -18.65 -7.21 2.37
N CYS A 36 -18.75 -7.38 3.70
CA CYS A 36 -17.62 -7.26 4.62
C CYS A 36 -17.44 -8.56 5.39
N PRO A 37 -16.83 -9.59 4.81
CA PRO A 37 -16.82 -10.95 5.35
C PRO A 37 -15.92 -11.13 6.58
N SER A 38 -15.05 -10.16 6.90
CA SER A 38 -14.14 -10.24 8.04
C SER A 38 -13.70 -8.87 8.54
N ALA A 39 -13.03 -8.84 9.70
CA ALA A 39 -12.43 -7.64 10.26
C ALA A 39 -11.27 -7.13 9.40
N GLY A 40 -11.01 -5.84 9.45
CA GLY A 40 -9.87 -5.18 8.80
C GLY A 40 -10.25 -3.95 7.99
N SER A 41 -9.28 -3.43 7.23
CA SER A 41 -9.46 -2.34 6.28
C SER A 41 -10.05 -2.84 4.95
N CYS A 42 -10.24 -1.91 4.00
CA CYS A 42 -10.79 -2.23 2.67
C CYS A 42 -10.01 -3.33 1.95
N GLY A 43 -10.68 -4.12 1.13
CA GLY A 43 -10.05 -5.15 0.31
C GLY A 43 -9.21 -4.59 -0.85
N GLY A 44 -9.54 -3.40 -1.38
CA GLY A 44 -8.80 -2.78 -2.49
C GLY A 44 -7.71 -1.81 -2.04
N GLN A 45 -6.97 -1.27 -3.01
CA GLN A 45 -5.92 -0.27 -2.81
C GLN A 45 -6.53 1.13 -2.61
N PHE A 46 -7.48 1.22 -1.68
CA PHE A 46 -8.08 2.47 -1.21
C PHE A 46 -7.17 3.15 -0.19
N THR A 47 -7.65 4.21 0.46
CA THR A 47 -6.82 5.07 1.31
C THR A 47 -6.08 4.31 2.41
N ALA A 48 -6.75 3.39 3.11
CA ALA A 48 -6.15 2.65 4.22
C ALA A 48 -4.95 1.79 3.76
N ASN A 49 -5.13 0.99 2.70
CA ASN A 49 -4.07 0.14 2.17
C ASN A 49 -2.96 0.96 1.48
N THR A 50 -3.32 2.07 0.82
CA THR A 50 -2.35 3.03 0.28
C THR A 50 -1.44 3.57 1.38
N MET A 51 -2.02 4.04 2.50
CA MET A 51 -1.23 4.59 3.61
C MET A 51 -0.46 3.50 4.37
N ALA A 52 -0.94 2.25 4.35
CA ALA A 52 -0.19 1.10 4.82
C ALA A 52 1.10 0.90 3.99
N CYS A 53 0.99 0.91 2.65
CA CYS A 53 2.17 0.88 1.77
C CYS A 53 3.12 2.06 2.01
N VAL A 54 2.58 3.26 2.18
CA VAL A 54 3.33 4.49 2.50
C VAL A 54 4.12 4.31 3.80
N SER A 55 3.50 3.79 4.86
CA SER A 55 4.16 3.64 6.16
C SER A 55 5.38 2.72 6.13
N GLU A 56 5.33 1.62 5.38
CA GLU A 56 6.49 0.75 5.15
C GLU A 56 7.56 1.43 4.28
N THR A 57 7.14 2.15 3.25
CA THR A 57 8.07 2.78 2.29
C THR A 57 8.81 3.96 2.91
N ILE A 58 8.14 4.78 3.73
CA ILE A 58 8.80 5.84 4.51
C ILE A 58 9.78 5.24 5.52
N GLY A 59 9.54 3.99 5.95
CA GLY A 59 10.37 3.29 6.93
C GLY A 59 9.83 3.35 8.36
N LEU A 60 8.56 3.77 8.56
CA LEU A 60 7.93 3.87 9.89
C LEU A 60 7.17 2.62 10.32
N ALA A 61 7.02 1.62 9.45
CA ALA A 61 6.42 0.33 9.75
C ALA A 61 7.41 -0.81 9.51
N LEU A 62 7.22 -1.93 10.19
CA LEU A 62 8.04 -3.12 9.98
C LEU A 62 7.78 -3.71 8.58
N PRO A 63 8.83 -4.18 7.89
CA PRO A 63 8.66 -4.80 6.57
C PRO A 63 7.66 -5.95 6.58
N GLY A 64 6.69 -5.92 5.67
CA GLY A 64 5.64 -6.91 5.53
C GLY A 64 4.46 -6.77 6.51
N SER A 65 4.51 -5.83 7.45
CA SER A 65 3.45 -5.67 8.46
C SER A 65 2.18 -5.03 7.90
N ALA A 66 2.32 -4.09 6.97
CA ALA A 66 1.24 -3.21 6.57
C ALA A 66 0.10 -3.92 5.80
N MET A 67 0.44 -4.90 4.97
CA MET A 67 -0.54 -5.64 4.15
C MET A 67 -0.95 -6.98 4.75
N THR A 68 -0.46 -7.33 5.94
CA THR A 68 -0.90 -8.55 6.62
C THR A 68 -2.39 -8.47 6.95
N PRO A 69 -3.24 -9.39 6.45
CA PRO A 69 -4.68 -9.33 6.69
C PRO A 69 -5.02 -9.35 8.18
N ALA A 70 -6.01 -8.54 8.57
CA ALA A 70 -6.37 -8.34 9.99
C ALA A 70 -6.70 -9.65 10.75
N PRO A 71 -7.40 -10.66 10.16
CA PRO A 71 -7.72 -11.90 10.87
C PRO A 71 -6.57 -12.91 10.94
N TYR A 72 -5.36 -12.57 10.45
CA TYR A 72 -4.22 -13.50 10.46
C TYR A 72 -3.43 -13.39 11.75
N GLU A 73 -3.13 -14.52 12.39
CA GLU A 73 -2.30 -14.62 13.61
C GLU A 73 -0.91 -13.97 13.44
N SER A 74 -0.39 -13.93 12.22
CA SER A 74 0.87 -13.25 11.92
C SER A 74 0.87 -11.77 12.32
N ARG A 75 -0.29 -11.12 12.47
CA ARG A 75 -0.37 -9.74 12.97
C ARG A 75 0.07 -9.62 14.43
N ASP A 76 -0.22 -10.60 15.26
CA ASP A 76 0.19 -10.60 16.67
C ASP A 76 1.71 -10.59 16.79
N LYS A 77 2.39 -11.33 15.90
CA LYS A 77 3.85 -11.29 15.79
C LYS A 77 4.36 -9.88 15.46
N TYR A 78 3.76 -9.20 14.48
CA TYR A 78 4.15 -7.84 14.13
C TYR A 78 3.87 -6.85 15.27
N ALA A 79 2.75 -6.99 15.99
CA ALA A 79 2.45 -6.16 17.15
C ALA A 79 3.53 -6.32 18.23
N TYR A 80 3.91 -7.56 18.55
CA TYR A 80 4.95 -7.87 19.51
C TYR A 80 6.33 -7.33 19.09
N GLU A 81 6.74 -7.57 17.86
CA GLU A 81 8.02 -7.07 17.32
C GLU A 81 8.05 -5.54 17.25
N SER A 82 6.93 -4.88 16.97
CA SER A 82 6.84 -3.42 16.99
C SER A 82 7.16 -2.86 18.38
N GLY A 83 6.69 -3.53 19.44
CA GLY A 83 7.03 -3.16 20.83
C GLY A 83 8.54 -3.25 21.11
N LYS A 84 9.20 -4.31 20.66
CA LYS A 84 10.66 -4.46 20.79
C LYS A 84 11.41 -3.38 20.00
N VAL A 85 10.96 -3.11 18.78
CA VAL A 85 11.61 -2.10 17.92
C VAL A 85 11.49 -0.72 18.54
N VAL A 86 10.34 -0.35 19.10
CA VAL A 86 10.19 0.94 19.82
C VAL A 86 11.22 1.07 20.94
N MET A 87 11.45 0.03 21.73
CA MET A 87 12.48 0.06 22.78
C MET A 87 13.88 0.28 22.20
N SER A 88 14.22 -0.44 21.12
CA SER A 88 15.50 -0.25 20.42
C SER A 88 15.66 1.15 19.81
N LEU A 89 14.57 1.76 19.30
CA LEU A 89 14.61 3.13 18.78
C LEU A 89 14.90 4.15 19.90
N ILE A 90 14.30 3.95 21.08
CA ILE A 90 14.56 4.80 22.26
C ILE A 90 16.02 4.67 22.68
N GLU A 91 16.55 3.45 22.81
CA GLU A 91 17.95 3.19 23.18
C GLU A 91 18.94 3.84 22.19
N LYS A 92 18.65 3.79 20.90
CA LYS A 92 19.47 4.37 19.83
C LYS A 92 19.22 5.85 19.61
N ASN A 93 18.23 6.44 20.32
CA ASN A 93 17.76 7.81 20.11
C ASN A 93 17.39 8.11 18.64
N LEU A 94 16.88 7.10 17.90
CA LEU A 94 16.41 7.24 16.53
C LEU A 94 14.94 7.68 16.54
N LYS A 95 14.69 8.89 16.06
CA LYS A 95 13.37 9.53 16.11
C LYS A 95 12.66 9.41 14.77
N PRO A 96 11.32 9.50 14.74
CA PRO A 96 10.56 9.53 13.47
C PRO A 96 11.06 10.60 12.48
N ARG A 97 11.50 11.78 12.98
CA ARG A 97 12.05 12.86 12.13
C ARG A 97 13.43 12.55 11.54
N ASP A 98 14.14 11.55 12.05
CA ASP A 98 15.40 11.08 11.47
C ASP A 98 15.14 10.10 10.32
N ILE A 99 13.96 9.45 10.31
CA ILE A 99 13.51 8.48 9.29
C ILE A 99 12.75 9.17 8.17
N VAL A 100 11.84 10.11 8.53
CA VAL A 100 11.05 10.86 7.56
C VAL A 100 11.93 11.91 6.92
N THR A 101 12.32 11.69 5.67
CA THR A 101 13.13 12.60 4.86
C THR A 101 12.39 12.97 3.58
N LYS A 102 12.85 14.00 2.88
CA LYS A 102 12.30 14.32 1.55
C LYS A 102 12.39 13.12 0.60
N GLN A 103 13.49 12.38 0.65
CA GLN A 103 13.68 11.21 -0.21
C GLN A 103 12.72 10.07 0.15
N SER A 104 12.47 9.81 1.45
CA SER A 104 11.51 8.78 1.84
C SER A 104 10.06 9.14 1.45
N LEU A 105 9.72 10.44 1.42
CA LEU A 105 8.43 10.93 0.91
C LEU A 105 8.32 10.79 -0.60
N ILE A 106 9.39 11.05 -1.35
CA ILE A 106 9.47 10.79 -2.80
C ILE A 106 9.25 9.30 -3.08
N ASN A 107 9.98 8.42 -2.37
CA ASN A 107 9.81 6.97 -2.48
C ASN A 107 8.36 6.55 -2.22
N ALA A 108 7.74 7.10 -1.17
CA ALA A 108 6.34 6.82 -0.83
C ALA A 108 5.37 7.26 -1.94
N ALA A 109 5.56 8.45 -2.51
CA ALA A 109 4.73 8.93 -3.63
C ALA A 109 4.87 8.01 -4.86
N ILE A 110 6.08 7.54 -5.16
CA ILE A 110 6.33 6.56 -6.23
C ILE A 110 5.57 5.25 -5.96
N VAL A 111 5.63 4.71 -4.73
CA VAL A 111 4.89 3.49 -4.36
C VAL A 111 3.39 3.68 -4.47
N VAL A 112 2.84 4.85 -4.07
CA VAL A 112 1.42 5.17 -4.26
C VAL A 112 1.04 5.10 -5.73
N SER A 113 1.77 5.79 -6.60
CA SER A 113 1.51 5.80 -8.04
C SER A 113 1.68 4.42 -8.66
N ALA A 114 2.75 3.72 -8.35
CA ALA A 114 3.04 2.39 -8.88
C ALA A 114 2.01 1.33 -8.47
N SER A 115 1.37 1.51 -7.32
CA SER A 115 0.35 0.59 -6.81
C SER A 115 -1.09 0.94 -7.19
N GLY A 116 -1.32 2.04 -7.93
CA GLY A 116 -2.68 2.51 -8.19
C GLY A 116 -3.40 2.91 -6.91
N GLY A 117 -2.70 3.63 -6.04
CA GLY A 117 -3.19 4.03 -4.73
C GLY A 117 -4.24 5.13 -4.77
N SER A 118 -4.70 5.54 -3.60
CA SER A 118 -5.72 6.57 -3.43
C SER A 118 -5.17 7.97 -3.64
N THR A 119 -5.94 8.83 -4.31
CA THR A 119 -5.69 10.28 -4.44
C THR A 119 -5.57 10.98 -3.07
N ASN A 120 -6.11 10.41 -2.00
CA ASN A 120 -5.95 10.93 -0.64
C ASN A 120 -4.48 10.99 -0.19
N ALA A 121 -3.58 10.24 -0.81
CA ALA A 121 -2.14 10.38 -0.57
C ALA A 121 -1.63 11.79 -0.92
N GLY A 122 -2.27 12.48 -1.88
CA GLY A 122 -2.00 13.88 -2.20
C GLY A 122 -2.27 14.86 -1.06
N LEU A 123 -3.10 14.48 -0.07
CA LEU A 123 -3.30 15.23 1.18
C LEU A 123 -2.36 14.72 2.28
N HIS A 124 -2.21 13.41 2.41
CA HIS A 124 -1.50 12.82 3.54
C HIS A 124 0.02 12.99 3.45
N LEU A 125 0.62 12.85 2.26
CA LEU A 125 2.07 13.02 2.12
C LEU A 125 2.54 14.46 2.43
N PRO A 126 1.90 15.52 1.89
CA PRO A 126 2.21 16.88 2.29
C PRO A 126 1.95 17.16 3.78
N ALA A 127 0.91 16.57 4.37
CA ALA A 127 0.65 16.71 5.81
C ALA A 127 1.76 16.10 6.68
N ILE A 128 2.25 14.90 6.34
CA ILE A 128 3.39 14.24 6.99
C ILE A 128 4.66 15.10 6.81
N ALA A 129 4.89 15.62 5.60
CA ALA A 129 6.02 16.48 5.31
C ALA A 129 5.99 17.76 6.16
N ASN A 130 4.84 18.43 6.23
CA ASN A 130 4.66 19.64 7.04
C ASN A 130 4.95 19.37 8.52
N GLU A 131 4.44 18.28 9.07
CA GLU A 131 4.71 17.88 10.48
C GLU A 131 6.20 17.57 10.69
N ALA A 132 6.87 17.01 9.69
CA ALA A 132 8.30 16.75 9.74
C ALA A 132 9.17 18.00 9.50
N GLY A 133 8.58 19.12 9.09
CA GLY A 133 9.31 20.34 8.73
C GLY A 133 9.99 20.26 7.35
N ILE A 134 9.45 19.44 6.43
CA ILE A 134 10.01 19.19 5.10
C ILE A 134 9.13 19.89 4.06
N GLU A 135 9.76 20.63 3.14
CA GLU A 135 9.07 21.21 1.99
C GLU A 135 8.78 20.11 0.95
N PHE A 136 7.51 19.70 0.91
CA PHE A 136 6.98 18.71 -0.03
C PHE A 136 5.48 18.96 -0.21
N ASN A 137 5.06 19.35 -1.39
CA ASN A 137 3.72 19.85 -1.66
C ASN A 137 2.98 19.00 -2.69
N LEU A 138 1.74 19.35 -2.99
CA LEU A 138 0.89 18.64 -3.95
C LEU A 138 1.46 18.66 -5.38
N GLU A 139 2.19 19.71 -5.75
CA GLU A 139 2.84 19.78 -7.06
C GLU A 139 3.97 18.73 -7.19
N ASP A 140 4.76 18.55 -6.12
CA ASP A 140 5.78 17.49 -6.05
C ASP A 140 5.15 16.12 -6.23
N VAL A 141 4.06 15.83 -5.50
CA VAL A 141 3.30 14.59 -5.61
C VAL A 141 2.79 14.38 -7.04
N THR A 142 2.20 15.40 -7.64
CA THR A 142 1.65 15.35 -9.00
C THR A 142 2.74 15.02 -10.04
N LYS A 143 3.89 15.67 -9.98
CA LYS A 143 5.02 15.41 -10.88
C LYS A 143 5.51 13.95 -10.77
N ILE A 144 5.59 13.43 -9.53
CA ILE A 144 5.99 12.05 -9.27
C ILE A 144 4.96 11.08 -9.87
N PHE A 145 3.67 11.31 -9.65
CA PHE A 145 2.60 10.46 -10.18
C PHE A 145 2.62 10.40 -11.70
N GLN A 146 2.85 11.51 -12.37
CA GLN A 146 2.91 11.60 -13.84
C GLN A 146 4.10 10.86 -14.44
N SER A 147 5.19 10.68 -13.69
CA SER A 147 6.43 10.03 -14.17
C SER A 147 6.59 8.58 -13.73
N THR A 148 5.74 8.09 -12.83
CA THR A 148 5.86 6.74 -12.26
C THR A 148 5.02 5.73 -13.03
N PRO A 149 5.57 4.58 -13.44
CA PRO A 149 4.80 3.51 -14.08
C PRO A 149 3.85 2.83 -13.09
N TYR A 150 2.66 2.46 -13.56
CA TYR A 150 1.68 1.68 -12.83
C TYR A 150 1.94 0.20 -13.03
N ILE A 151 2.22 -0.53 -11.95
CA ILE A 151 2.68 -1.92 -12.00
C ILE A 151 1.86 -2.90 -11.16
N ALA A 152 1.10 -2.46 -10.16
CA ALA A 152 0.33 -3.36 -9.31
C ALA A 152 -1.14 -3.40 -9.74
N ASN A 153 -1.60 -4.58 -10.18
CA ASN A 153 -2.92 -4.83 -10.72
C ASN A 153 -3.98 -4.95 -9.61
N LEU A 154 -4.13 -3.89 -8.81
CA LEU A 154 -4.98 -3.85 -7.62
C LEU A 154 -6.28 -3.10 -7.86
N ALA A 155 -7.39 -3.60 -7.31
CA ALA A 155 -8.66 -2.89 -7.28
C ALA A 155 -8.51 -1.56 -6.50
N PRO A 156 -9.13 -0.45 -6.94
CA PRO A 156 -10.22 -0.36 -7.92
C PRO A 156 -9.76 -0.30 -9.38
N GLY A 157 -8.52 0.07 -9.69
CA GLY A 157 -8.01 0.20 -11.05
C GLY A 157 -7.69 -1.13 -11.73
N GLY A 158 -7.41 -2.17 -10.93
CA GLY A 158 -7.05 -3.51 -11.37
C GLY A 158 -7.98 -4.61 -10.85
N LYS A 159 -7.50 -5.85 -10.97
CA LYS A 159 -8.30 -7.06 -10.74
C LYS A 159 -8.19 -7.60 -9.30
N TYR A 160 -7.01 -7.46 -8.69
CA TYR A 160 -6.66 -8.13 -7.43
C TYR A 160 -6.96 -7.26 -6.22
N VAL A 161 -7.02 -7.88 -5.02
CA VAL A 161 -7.25 -7.20 -3.76
C VAL A 161 -6.00 -7.21 -2.88
N ALA A 162 -6.02 -6.47 -1.78
CA ALA A 162 -4.89 -6.35 -0.86
C ALA A 162 -4.36 -7.71 -0.34
N LYS A 163 -5.25 -8.69 -0.15
CA LYS A 163 -4.86 -10.05 0.22
C LYS A 163 -4.01 -10.71 -0.86
N ASP A 164 -4.34 -10.53 -2.14
CA ASP A 164 -3.56 -11.09 -3.25
C ASP A 164 -2.16 -10.45 -3.29
N LEU A 165 -2.05 -9.15 -3.01
CA LEU A 165 -0.75 -8.49 -2.85
C LEU A 165 0.06 -9.11 -1.69
N TYR A 166 -0.57 -9.35 -0.53
CA TYR A 166 0.08 -10.02 0.59
C TYR A 166 0.58 -11.42 0.21
N GLU A 167 -0.21 -12.20 -0.51
CA GLU A 167 0.12 -13.58 -0.93
C GLU A 167 1.33 -13.64 -1.88
N VAL A 168 1.59 -12.58 -2.66
CA VAL A 168 2.79 -12.51 -3.52
C VAL A 168 3.99 -11.84 -2.83
N GLY A 169 3.91 -11.59 -1.53
CA GLY A 169 5.00 -11.05 -0.71
C GLY A 169 4.81 -9.62 -0.23
N GLY A 170 3.67 -9.01 -0.52
CA GLY A 170 3.25 -7.73 0.06
C GLY A 170 4.03 -6.51 -0.41
N VAL A 171 4.05 -5.50 0.44
CA VAL A 171 4.77 -4.24 0.19
C VAL A 171 6.27 -4.44 -0.02
N PRO A 172 6.97 -5.36 0.68
CA PRO A 172 8.38 -5.63 0.43
C PRO A 172 8.70 -6.00 -1.02
N VAL A 173 7.87 -6.82 -1.67
CA VAL A 173 8.06 -7.18 -3.10
C VAL A 173 7.85 -5.97 -4.01
N LEU A 174 6.85 -5.15 -3.73
CA LEU A 174 6.61 -3.91 -4.48
C LEU A 174 7.81 -2.95 -4.36
N ILE A 175 8.30 -2.72 -3.14
CA ILE A 175 9.50 -1.91 -2.86
C ILE A 175 10.72 -2.47 -3.60
N LYS A 176 10.97 -3.78 -3.49
CA LYS A 176 12.11 -4.44 -4.16
C LYS A 176 12.04 -4.25 -5.68
N THR A 177 10.87 -4.45 -6.27
CA THR A 177 10.66 -4.26 -7.71
C THR A 177 10.98 -2.84 -8.16
N LEU A 178 10.61 -1.83 -7.35
CA LEU A 178 10.88 -0.43 -7.65
C LEU A 178 12.35 -0.03 -7.41
N ILE A 179 13.03 -0.62 -6.42
CA ILE A 179 14.48 -0.45 -6.21
C ILE A 179 15.24 -1.04 -7.39
N ASP A 180 14.94 -2.27 -7.78
CA ASP A 180 15.62 -2.96 -8.89
C ASP A 180 15.40 -2.25 -10.23
N GLY A 181 14.24 -1.59 -10.38
CA GLY A 181 13.92 -0.73 -11.51
C GLY A 181 14.57 0.66 -11.48
N GLY A 182 15.31 1.00 -10.41
CA GLY A 182 15.97 2.30 -10.25
C GLY A 182 15.00 3.47 -10.01
N LEU A 183 13.76 3.18 -9.58
CA LEU A 183 12.73 4.20 -9.38
C LEU A 183 12.73 4.79 -7.97
N ILE A 184 13.10 4.02 -6.95
CA ILE A 184 13.16 4.48 -5.56
C ILE A 184 14.56 4.31 -4.98
N ASP A 185 14.92 5.22 -4.07
CA ASP A 185 16.18 5.20 -3.35
C ASP A 185 16.10 4.26 -2.13
N GLY A 186 16.81 3.15 -2.21
CA GLY A 186 16.86 2.17 -1.13
C GLY A 186 17.74 2.55 0.06
N SER A 187 18.45 3.68 0.04
CA SER A 187 19.37 4.09 1.12
C SER A 187 18.67 4.69 2.34
N CYS A 188 17.38 5.04 2.22
CA CYS A 188 16.60 5.61 3.32
C CYS A 188 16.57 4.68 4.54
N ILE A 189 16.90 5.23 5.73
CA ILE A 189 16.89 4.48 7.00
C ILE A 189 15.45 4.18 7.44
N THR A 190 15.26 3.10 8.18
CA THR A 190 13.95 2.65 8.65
C THR A 190 13.95 2.35 10.15
N VAL A 191 12.77 2.10 10.72
CA VAL A 191 12.60 1.70 12.13
C VAL A 191 13.40 0.45 12.54
N THR A 192 13.81 -0.38 11.58
CA THR A 192 14.66 -1.55 11.88
C THR A 192 16.11 -1.16 12.18
N GLY A 193 16.49 0.10 11.94
CA GLY A 193 17.86 0.59 11.99
C GLY A 193 18.69 0.18 10.77
N LYS A 194 18.04 -0.38 9.74
CA LYS A 194 18.61 -0.72 8.45
C LYS A 194 18.00 0.15 7.35
N THR A 195 18.66 0.19 6.21
CA THR A 195 18.11 0.86 5.03
C THR A 195 16.93 0.09 4.44
N LEU A 196 16.15 0.78 3.60
CA LEU A 196 15.04 0.18 2.88
C LEU A 196 15.52 -0.99 2.00
N ALA A 197 16.63 -0.81 1.28
CA ALA A 197 17.24 -1.86 0.44
C ALA A 197 17.70 -3.08 1.26
N GLU A 198 18.34 -2.86 2.42
CA GLU A 198 18.76 -3.96 3.30
C GLU A 198 17.58 -4.78 3.83
N ASN A 199 16.44 -4.13 4.09
CA ASN A 199 15.25 -4.82 4.56
C ASN A 199 14.61 -5.73 3.50
N VAL A 200 14.79 -5.44 2.22
CA VAL A 200 14.17 -6.19 1.12
C VAL A 200 15.18 -6.94 0.24
N LYS A 201 16.46 -7.01 0.67
CA LYS A 201 17.54 -7.59 -0.15
C LYS A 201 17.30 -9.03 -0.60
N ASP A 202 16.67 -9.83 0.26
CA ASP A 202 16.42 -11.26 0.04
C ASP A 202 14.98 -11.52 -0.50
N VAL A 203 14.26 -10.44 -0.85
CA VAL A 203 12.91 -10.52 -1.40
C VAL A 203 12.97 -10.65 -2.91
N GLU A 204 12.20 -11.58 -3.47
CA GLU A 204 12.10 -11.79 -4.91
C GLU A 204 10.67 -11.63 -5.40
N LEU A 205 10.50 -11.10 -6.61
CA LEU A 205 9.22 -11.09 -7.29
C LEU A 205 8.86 -12.53 -7.72
N PRO A 206 7.77 -13.12 -7.19
CA PRO A 206 7.40 -14.48 -7.54
C PRO A 206 7.12 -14.64 -9.04
N LYS A 207 7.52 -15.78 -9.60
CA LYS A 207 7.20 -16.15 -10.98
C LYS A 207 5.74 -16.61 -11.07
N ASN A 208 5.14 -16.52 -12.26
CA ASN A 208 3.77 -17.00 -12.54
C ASN A 208 2.67 -16.31 -11.70
N GLN A 209 2.79 -15.01 -11.48
CA GLN A 209 1.78 -14.15 -10.88
C GLN A 209 1.55 -12.91 -11.78
N ASP A 210 0.38 -12.29 -11.67
CA ASP A 210 -0.04 -11.11 -12.41
C ASP A 210 -0.60 -10.00 -11.51
N VAL A 211 -0.19 -10.01 -10.23
CA VAL A 211 -0.51 -8.97 -9.23
C VAL A 211 0.45 -7.80 -9.34
N ILE A 212 1.76 -8.08 -9.46
CA ILE A 212 2.82 -7.07 -9.65
C ILE A 212 3.51 -7.36 -10.98
N TYR A 213 3.48 -6.38 -11.88
CA TYR A 213 4.15 -6.43 -13.16
C TYR A 213 5.60 -5.93 -13.06
N PRO A 214 6.52 -6.47 -13.85
CA PRO A 214 7.88 -5.95 -13.90
C PRO A 214 7.89 -4.53 -14.49
N ILE A 215 8.86 -3.71 -14.06
CA ILE A 215 9.03 -2.32 -14.55
C ILE A 215 9.18 -2.26 -16.06
N THR A 216 9.79 -3.30 -16.67
CA THR A 216 10.00 -3.40 -18.12
C THR A 216 8.71 -3.63 -18.91
N ASN A 217 7.63 -4.07 -18.25
CA ASN A 217 6.33 -4.30 -18.87
C ASN A 217 5.19 -3.87 -17.92
N PRO A 218 5.07 -2.57 -17.60
CA PRO A 218 4.06 -2.05 -16.68
C PRO A 218 2.65 -2.11 -17.28
N ILE A 219 1.63 -2.02 -16.43
CA ILE A 219 0.23 -1.88 -16.85
C ILE A 219 0.03 -0.55 -17.60
N SER A 220 0.64 0.52 -17.08
CA SER A 220 0.76 1.81 -17.76
C SER A 220 2.15 2.38 -17.53
N LYS A 221 2.67 3.09 -18.53
CA LYS A 221 4.00 3.73 -18.44
C LYS A 221 4.02 4.94 -17.53
N THR A 222 2.87 5.52 -17.24
CA THR A 222 2.71 6.72 -16.42
C THR A 222 1.42 6.65 -15.63
N GLY A 223 1.46 7.23 -14.43
CA GLY A 223 0.29 7.49 -13.60
C GLY A 223 -0.56 6.26 -13.25
N GLY A 224 -0.62 5.92 -11.98
CA GLY A 224 -1.54 4.90 -11.45
C GLY A 224 -2.63 5.51 -10.56
N VAL A 225 -2.64 6.85 -10.42
CA VAL A 225 -3.54 7.59 -9.53
C VAL A 225 -4.22 8.70 -10.31
#